data_29d1892fc0a85266733b6448167c3735
#
_entry.id   29d1892fc0a85266733b6448167c3735
#
_cell.length_a   1.000
_cell.length_b   1.000
_cell.length_c   1.000
_cell.angle_alpha   90.00
_cell.angle_beta   90.00
_cell.angle_gamma   90.00
#
_symmetry.space_group_name_H-M   'P 1'
#
loop_
_entity.id
_entity.type
_entity.pdbx_description
1 polymer ?
#
loop_
_entity_poly.entity_id
_entity_poly.type
_entity_poly.pdbx_seq_one_letter_code
_entity_poly.pdbx_strand_id
1 'polypeptide(L)'
;MIRNKKMKRASLVSAVIATGAMVLSTLPAQAATPGVTASEIKLGISSPLTGSAGLSYGKVPGAMKAYFSYINANGGVYGRKINLISRDDKYLPTLAATQTTNLVLKDNVFALVGALGTATHSKAYKAAALAKNNVPDLFINTGFSGFTDKTKYPTTFMVLPTYAMEAKVIAKTIKDNFPGQATFLVAQDDEFGSDGVAGFKTAGHTFSAAPILYPQGSMTAARAEAALTALGATPGKPVVVLFGTTDVTATILKAAEKLALTTKFTWYAGSVGADANTLLALGVKPATIDGVISASFMPDAKDLTDPYVKQFADINAKYNKGITFDNYVLAAMNSAMLTVQALRAAGKDLTRAGVISAIENKGAKFASAGLVPLGYSPTSRIGYNGYWVSQLNAKGEGKPYGGKLVIYSTDSGAGLVEVSKFVRPTMPKNGIPTNS
;
A
#
# COMPACT_ATOMS: atom_id res chain seq x y z
N MET A 1 -65.82 63.35 -73.44
CA MET A 1 -64.37 63.22 -73.47
C MET A 1 -63.89 62.99 -72.03
N ILE A 2 -63.69 61.77 -71.69
CA ILE A 2 -63.30 61.43 -70.31
C ILE A 2 -62.15 60.44 -70.44
N ARG A 3 -61.01 60.77 -69.90
CA ARG A 3 -59.79 60.01 -69.90
C ARG A 3 -59.66 59.14 -68.61
N ASN A 4 -59.68 57.85 -68.78
CA ASN A 4 -59.40 56.86 -67.68
C ASN A 4 -57.95 56.86 -67.33
N LYS A 5 -57.65 57.03 -66.00
CA LYS A 5 -56.35 56.76 -65.42
C LYS A 5 -56.46 55.46 -64.59
N LYS A 6 -55.71 54.43 -65.04
CA LYS A 6 -55.53 53.19 -64.27
C LYS A 6 -54.57 53.45 -63.11
N MET A 7 -54.98 53.18 -61.91
CA MET A 7 -54.12 53.11 -60.73
C MET A 7 -53.49 51.68 -60.61
N LYS A 8 -52.18 51.63 -60.62
CA LYS A 8 -51.43 50.44 -60.32
C LYS A 8 -51.39 50.23 -58.79
N ARG A 9 -51.86 49.06 -58.31
CA ARG A 9 -51.71 48.61 -56.91
C ARG A 9 -50.28 48.07 -56.78
N ALA A 10 -49.48 48.63 -55.86
CA ALA A 10 -48.22 48.14 -55.37
C ALA A 10 -48.48 47.18 -54.23
N SER A 11 -48.09 45.93 -54.35
CA SER A 11 -48.10 44.91 -53.30
C SER A 11 -46.91 45.12 -52.38
N LEU A 12 -47.14 45.51 -51.12
CA LEU A 12 -46.10 45.45 -50.10
C LEU A 12 -45.94 43.98 -49.64
N VAL A 13 -44.75 43.41 -49.88
CA VAL A 13 -44.33 42.16 -49.29
C VAL A 13 -43.68 42.50 -47.94
N SER A 14 -44.35 42.19 -46.85
CA SER A 14 -43.77 42.31 -45.49
C SER A 14 -42.84 41.10 -45.23
N ALA A 15 -41.52 41.35 -45.25
CA ALA A 15 -40.53 40.37 -44.79
C ALA A 15 -40.54 40.33 -43.26
N VAL A 16 -41.03 39.23 -42.67
CA VAL A 16 -40.91 38.91 -41.25
C VAL A 16 -39.48 38.36 -41.04
N ILE A 17 -38.59 39.13 -40.47
CA ILE A 17 -37.27 38.66 -39.98
C ILE A 17 -37.54 37.98 -38.66
N ALA A 18 -37.55 36.65 -38.64
CA ALA A 18 -37.52 35.78 -37.45
C ALA A 18 -36.13 35.82 -36.82
N THR A 19 -35.89 36.68 -35.88
CA THR A 19 -34.67 36.67 -35.04
C THR A 19 -34.77 35.45 -34.11
N GLY A 20 -34.20 34.32 -34.55
CA GLY A 20 -33.98 33.13 -33.70
C GLY A 20 -32.92 33.46 -32.63
N ALA A 21 -33.36 33.79 -31.43
CA ALA A 21 -32.47 33.84 -30.28
C ALA A 21 -31.98 32.41 -30.00
N MET A 22 -30.75 32.07 -30.43
CA MET A 22 -30.04 30.89 -29.93
C MET A 22 -29.78 31.11 -28.43
N VAL A 23 -30.60 30.53 -27.59
CA VAL A 23 -30.30 30.36 -26.19
C VAL A 23 -29.18 29.30 -26.12
N LEU A 24 -27.92 29.81 -26.16
CA LEU A 24 -26.79 29.00 -25.73
C LEU A 24 -27.03 28.72 -24.24
N SER A 25 -27.59 27.56 -23.93
CA SER A 25 -27.59 27.01 -22.59
C SER A 25 -26.13 26.82 -22.20
N THR A 26 -25.56 27.79 -21.49
CA THR A 26 -24.29 27.60 -20.78
C THR A 26 -24.53 26.56 -19.71
N LEU A 27 -24.23 25.29 -20.04
CA LEU A 27 -24.06 24.26 -19.02
C LEU A 27 -23.04 24.81 -18.05
N PRO A 28 -23.32 24.79 -16.72
CA PRO A 28 -22.36 25.26 -15.75
C PRO A 28 -21.07 24.49 -15.98
N ALA A 29 -19.98 25.20 -16.26
CA ALA A 29 -18.67 24.57 -16.40
C ALA A 29 -18.40 23.83 -15.11
N GLN A 30 -18.44 22.50 -15.16
CA GLN A 30 -18.11 21.66 -14.02
C GLN A 30 -16.72 22.07 -13.55
N ALA A 31 -16.61 22.51 -12.29
CA ALA A 31 -15.33 22.96 -11.75
C ALA A 31 -14.25 21.91 -12.04
N ALA A 32 -13.14 22.35 -12.63
CA ALA A 32 -12.07 21.44 -13.03
C ALA A 32 -11.58 20.61 -11.83
N THR A 33 -11.60 19.30 -11.95
CA THR A 33 -11.11 18.42 -10.89
C THR A 33 -9.60 18.62 -10.71
N PRO A 34 -9.12 18.97 -9.51
CA PRO A 34 -7.69 19.17 -9.29
C PRO A 34 -6.87 17.98 -9.77
N GLY A 35 -5.76 18.24 -10.48
CA GLY A 35 -4.85 17.19 -10.97
C GLY A 35 -5.37 16.33 -12.13
N VAL A 36 -6.53 16.68 -12.73
CA VAL A 36 -7.07 15.99 -13.91
C VAL A 36 -7.20 16.97 -15.06
N THR A 37 -6.66 16.61 -16.22
CA THR A 37 -6.81 17.34 -17.49
C THR A 37 -7.39 16.39 -18.57
N ALA A 38 -7.55 16.89 -19.78
CA ALA A 38 -7.97 16.05 -20.91
C ALA A 38 -6.96 14.94 -21.24
N SER A 39 -5.67 15.12 -20.90
CA SER A 39 -4.57 14.21 -21.28
C SER A 39 -3.81 13.60 -20.10
N GLU A 40 -4.05 14.07 -18.87
CA GLU A 40 -3.23 13.69 -17.70
C GLU A 40 -4.07 13.50 -16.44
N ILE A 41 -3.65 12.53 -15.61
CA ILE A 41 -4.06 12.36 -14.21
C ILE A 41 -2.78 12.45 -13.36
N LYS A 42 -2.72 13.46 -12.49
CA LYS A 42 -1.56 13.73 -11.64
C LYS A 42 -1.74 13.10 -10.28
N LEU A 43 -0.89 12.16 -9.90
CA LEU A 43 -0.85 11.50 -8.59
C LEU A 43 0.37 11.96 -7.80
N GLY A 44 0.33 11.84 -6.47
CA GLY A 44 1.43 12.17 -5.60
C GLY A 44 1.79 11.04 -4.63
N ILE A 45 3.09 10.92 -4.32
CA ILE A 45 3.58 10.03 -3.26
C ILE A 45 4.66 10.73 -2.43
N SER A 46 4.48 10.74 -1.11
CA SER A 46 5.54 11.02 -0.14
C SER A 46 6.05 9.69 0.40
N SER A 47 7.35 9.45 0.27
CA SER A 47 7.96 8.17 0.61
C SER A 47 9.43 8.38 0.95
N PRO A 48 10.05 7.57 1.83
CA PRO A 48 11.48 7.66 2.10
C PRO A 48 12.31 7.20 0.91
N LEU A 49 12.68 8.14 0.06
CA LEU A 49 13.64 7.88 -1.03
C LEU A 49 15.05 7.71 -0.49
N THR A 50 15.34 8.35 0.64
CA THR A 50 16.58 8.27 1.41
C THR A 50 16.27 8.09 2.91
N GLY A 51 17.28 8.07 3.77
CA GLY A 51 17.09 7.90 5.22
C GLY A 51 17.04 6.42 5.63
N SER A 52 16.58 6.16 6.86
CA SER A 52 16.64 4.82 7.49
C SER A 52 15.87 3.75 6.72
N ALA A 53 14.72 4.09 6.11
CA ALA A 53 13.94 3.16 5.29
C ALA A 53 14.21 3.30 3.77
N GLY A 54 15.21 4.11 3.37
CA GLY A 54 15.46 4.42 1.95
C GLY A 54 15.86 3.22 1.10
N LEU A 55 16.64 2.28 1.65
CA LEU A 55 17.09 1.11 0.89
C LEU A 55 15.92 0.16 0.56
N SER A 56 14.98 0.00 1.47
CA SER A 56 13.78 -0.83 1.27
C SER A 56 12.72 -0.11 0.43
N TYR A 57 12.29 1.06 0.86
CA TYR A 57 11.14 1.77 0.28
C TYR A 57 11.48 2.80 -0.80
N GLY A 58 12.74 3.21 -0.95
CA GLY A 58 13.14 4.20 -1.94
C GLY A 58 12.85 3.78 -3.40
N LYS A 59 12.75 2.49 -3.65
CA LYS A 59 12.42 1.90 -4.95
C LYS A 59 10.90 1.92 -5.28
N VAL A 60 10.03 2.09 -4.27
CA VAL A 60 8.56 2.00 -4.42
C VAL A 60 8.00 3.01 -5.44
N PRO A 61 8.33 4.31 -5.39
CA PRO A 61 7.80 5.25 -6.39
C PRO A 61 8.27 4.93 -7.82
N GLY A 62 9.51 4.43 -7.98
CA GLY A 62 10.03 3.98 -9.28
C GLY A 62 9.25 2.78 -9.84
N ALA A 63 8.95 1.80 -8.99
CA ALA A 63 8.16 0.64 -9.36
C ALA A 63 6.71 1.00 -9.75
N MET A 64 6.07 1.92 -9.00
CA MET A 64 4.75 2.43 -9.36
C MET A 64 4.78 3.19 -10.70
N LYS A 65 5.79 4.05 -10.93
CA LYS A 65 5.99 4.76 -12.20
C LYS A 65 6.18 3.79 -13.36
N ALA A 66 6.90 2.68 -13.16
CA ALA A 66 7.08 1.65 -14.18
C ALA A 66 5.76 1.02 -14.60
N TYR A 67 4.91 0.65 -13.64
CA TYR A 67 3.58 0.13 -13.95
C TYR A 67 2.69 1.19 -14.63
N PHE A 68 2.69 2.43 -14.15
CA PHE A 68 1.94 3.52 -14.80
C PHE A 68 2.46 3.81 -16.21
N SER A 69 3.78 3.72 -16.46
CA SER A 69 4.35 3.86 -17.80
C SER A 69 3.89 2.76 -18.74
N TYR A 70 3.80 1.52 -18.22
CA TYR A 70 3.22 0.40 -18.96
C TYR A 70 1.75 0.66 -19.32
N ILE A 71 0.93 1.12 -18.38
CA ILE A 71 -0.47 1.49 -18.64
C ILE A 71 -0.56 2.63 -19.65
N ASN A 72 0.29 3.67 -19.51
CA ASN A 72 0.32 4.81 -20.43
C ASN A 72 0.68 4.41 -21.86
N ALA A 73 1.59 3.45 -22.04
CA ALA A 73 1.94 2.88 -23.35
C ALA A 73 0.79 2.06 -23.97
N ASN A 74 -0.19 1.64 -23.16
CA ASN A 74 -1.37 0.88 -23.58
C ASN A 74 -2.67 1.70 -23.50
N GLY A 75 -2.61 3.00 -23.75
CA GLY A 75 -3.77 3.88 -23.86
C GLY A 75 -4.19 4.59 -22.58
N GLY A 76 -3.47 4.40 -21.48
CA GLY A 76 -3.71 5.11 -20.20
C GLY A 76 -5.06 4.76 -19.54
N VAL A 77 -5.62 5.75 -18.87
CA VAL A 77 -6.95 5.65 -18.23
C VAL A 77 -7.90 6.62 -18.96
N TYR A 78 -8.79 6.08 -19.75
CA TYR A 78 -9.69 6.86 -20.62
C TYR A 78 -8.94 7.87 -21.51
N GLY A 79 -7.80 7.46 -22.08
CA GLY A 79 -6.94 8.29 -22.93
C GLY A 79 -6.01 9.24 -22.17
N ARG A 80 -6.09 9.30 -20.84
CA ARG A 80 -5.21 10.14 -20.01
C ARG A 80 -3.99 9.35 -19.53
N LYS A 81 -2.83 9.98 -19.56
CA LYS A 81 -1.60 9.43 -18.96
C LYS A 81 -1.60 9.66 -17.45
N ILE A 82 -1.13 8.68 -16.70
CA ILE A 82 -0.89 8.82 -15.26
C ILE A 82 0.51 9.38 -15.06
N ASN A 83 0.63 10.47 -14.32
CA ASN A 83 1.88 11.09 -13.91
C ASN A 83 2.01 11.02 -12.39
N LEU A 84 3.06 10.37 -11.87
CA LEU A 84 3.33 10.24 -10.44
C LEU A 84 4.46 11.18 -10.03
N ILE A 85 4.15 12.16 -9.18
CA ILE A 85 5.11 13.05 -8.53
C ILE A 85 5.55 12.40 -7.22
N SER A 86 6.85 12.19 -7.02
CA SER A 86 7.42 11.63 -5.80
C SER A 86 8.23 12.67 -5.03
N ARG A 87 8.09 12.68 -3.70
CA ARG A 87 8.81 13.57 -2.79
C ARG A 87 9.43 12.76 -1.66
N ASP A 88 10.70 13.08 -1.32
CA ASP A 88 11.44 12.39 -0.25
C ASP A 88 11.05 12.92 1.13
N ASP A 89 10.56 12.05 2.00
CA ASP A 89 10.27 12.37 3.39
C ASP A 89 11.28 11.79 4.40
N LYS A 90 12.26 11.03 3.93
CA LYS A 90 13.33 10.41 4.73
C LYS A 90 12.84 9.56 5.90
N TYR A 91 11.57 9.14 5.87
CA TYR A 91 10.88 8.48 6.98
C TYR A 91 10.75 9.36 8.24
N LEU A 92 10.70 10.69 8.06
CA LEU A 92 10.57 11.67 9.13
C LEU A 92 9.16 12.27 9.12
N PRO A 93 8.37 12.17 10.21
CA PRO A 93 6.97 12.65 10.25
C PRO A 93 6.81 14.13 9.90
N THR A 94 7.75 14.98 10.33
CA THR A 94 7.71 16.43 10.01
C THR A 94 7.95 16.70 8.53
N LEU A 95 8.86 15.94 7.91
CA LEU A 95 9.15 16.10 6.49
C LEU A 95 8.03 15.50 5.64
N ALA A 96 7.45 14.36 6.03
CA ALA A 96 6.28 13.78 5.39
C ALA A 96 5.09 14.77 5.36
N ALA A 97 4.85 15.48 6.47
CA ALA A 97 3.85 16.54 6.54
C ALA A 97 4.10 17.65 5.50
N THR A 98 5.35 18.14 5.41
CA THR A 98 5.74 19.19 4.46
C THR A 98 5.61 18.71 3.01
N GLN A 99 6.12 17.51 2.70
CA GLN A 99 6.10 16.97 1.33
C GLN A 99 4.69 16.65 0.86
N THR A 100 3.85 16.09 1.72
CA THR A 100 2.45 15.83 1.39
C THR A 100 1.67 17.14 1.17
N THR A 101 1.89 18.15 2.01
CA THR A 101 1.29 19.49 1.81
C THR A 101 1.72 20.09 0.47
N ASN A 102 2.99 19.96 0.09
CA ASN A 102 3.47 20.41 -1.22
C ASN A 102 2.80 19.66 -2.38
N LEU A 103 2.65 18.33 -2.30
CA LEU A 103 1.94 17.55 -3.31
C LEU A 103 0.50 18.04 -3.51
N VAL A 104 -0.21 18.32 -2.41
CA VAL A 104 -1.62 18.74 -2.47
C VAL A 104 -1.76 20.19 -2.94
N LEU A 105 -0.99 21.13 -2.35
CA LEU A 105 -1.22 22.57 -2.54
C LEU A 105 -0.38 23.19 -3.66
N LYS A 106 0.84 22.67 -3.92
CA LYS A 106 1.72 23.22 -4.96
C LYS A 106 1.65 22.40 -6.25
N ASP A 107 1.75 21.07 -6.14
CA ASP A 107 1.72 20.21 -7.32
C ASP A 107 0.28 19.97 -7.79
N ASN A 108 -0.71 20.29 -6.96
CA ASN A 108 -2.13 20.14 -7.24
C ASN A 108 -2.49 18.73 -7.72
N VAL A 109 -2.07 17.70 -6.99
CA VAL A 109 -2.32 16.31 -7.34
C VAL A 109 -3.81 15.95 -7.19
N PHE A 110 -4.30 15.05 -8.02
CA PHE A 110 -5.66 14.51 -7.95
C PHE A 110 -5.86 13.67 -6.69
N ALA A 111 -4.90 12.76 -6.45
CA ALA A 111 -4.90 11.84 -5.32
C ALA A 111 -3.47 11.58 -4.84
N LEU A 112 -3.34 11.16 -3.59
CA LEU A 112 -2.13 10.57 -3.04
C LEU A 112 -2.20 9.05 -3.19
N VAL A 113 -1.05 8.38 -3.34
CA VAL A 113 -0.97 6.93 -3.49
C VAL A 113 0.24 6.37 -2.74
N GLY A 114 0.09 5.26 -2.03
CA GLY A 114 1.21 4.46 -1.52
C GLY A 114 2.09 5.12 -0.45
N ALA A 115 1.61 6.16 0.24
CA ALA A 115 2.38 6.83 1.30
C ALA A 115 2.79 5.84 2.39
N LEU A 116 4.04 5.95 2.89
CA LEU A 116 4.60 5.00 3.84
C LEU A 116 4.56 5.47 5.28
N GLY A 117 4.26 4.52 6.17
CA GLY A 117 4.53 4.57 7.59
C GLY A 117 3.39 5.14 8.42
N THR A 118 3.36 4.77 9.70
CA THR A 118 2.26 5.11 10.61
C THR A 118 2.38 6.55 11.10
N ALA A 119 3.46 6.88 11.81
CA ALA A 119 3.66 8.23 12.35
C ALA A 119 3.86 9.29 11.24
N THR A 120 4.55 8.94 10.16
CA THR A 120 4.72 9.80 8.97
C THR A 120 3.37 10.14 8.37
N HIS A 121 2.54 9.12 8.10
CA HIS A 121 1.23 9.30 7.47
C HIS A 121 0.24 10.03 8.39
N SER A 122 0.18 9.70 9.67
CA SER A 122 -0.67 10.38 10.67
C SER A 122 -0.41 11.89 10.70
N LYS A 123 0.85 12.29 10.67
CA LYS A 123 1.23 13.70 10.65
C LYS A 123 0.94 14.38 9.32
N ALA A 124 1.24 13.70 8.21
CA ALA A 124 0.99 14.18 6.85
C ALA A 124 -0.50 14.39 6.58
N TYR A 125 -1.35 13.45 6.97
CA TYR A 125 -2.82 13.53 6.81
C TYR A 125 -3.41 14.81 7.42
N LYS A 126 -3.01 15.10 8.67
CA LYS A 126 -3.46 16.30 9.39
C LYS A 126 -2.92 17.59 8.75
N ALA A 127 -1.60 17.62 8.46
CA ALA A 127 -0.95 18.84 7.93
C ALA A 127 -1.47 19.24 6.55
N ALA A 128 -1.71 18.29 5.65
CA ALA A 128 -2.26 18.53 4.32
C ALA A 128 -3.79 18.65 4.31
N ALA A 129 -4.44 18.50 5.47
CA ALA A 129 -5.89 18.57 5.64
C ALA A 129 -6.65 17.71 4.62
N LEU A 130 -6.25 16.43 4.46
CA LEU A 130 -6.73 15.56 3.38
C LEU A 130 -8.24 15.37 3.40
N ALA A 131 -8.85 15.19 4.59
CA ALA A 131 -10.31 15.11 4.74
C ALA A 131 -11.01 16.40 4.27
N LYS A 132 -10.55 17.55 4.76
CA LYS A 132 -11.15 18.87 4.42
C LYS A 132 -11.07 19.16 2.92
N ASN A 133 -9.96 18.80 2.29
CA ASN A 133 -9.70 19.03 0.87
C ASN A 133 -10.25 17.88 -0.01
N ASN A 134 -10.91 16.90 0.60
CA ASN A 134 -11.45 15.70 -0.05
C ASN A 134 -10.43 15.02 -0.98
N VAL A 135 -9.16 14.95 -0.57
CA VAL A 135 -8.07 14.35 -1.36
C VAL A 135 -8.10 12.84 -1.15
N PRO A 136 -8.35 12.03 -2.19
CA PRO A 136 -8.23 10.57 -2.07
C PRO A 136 -6.79 10.19 -1.69
N ASP A 137 -6.67 9.34 -0.70
CA ASP A 137 -5.43 8.90 -0.10
C ASP A 137 -5.40 7.38 -0.18
N LEU A 138 -4.83 6.91 -1.28
CA LEU A 138 -5.06 5.58 -1.82
C LEU A 138 -3.93 4.62 -1.45
N PHE A 139 -4.32 3.46 -0.93
CA PHE A 139 -3.43 2.32 -0.77
C PHE A 139 -2.18 2.65 0.04
N ILE A 140 -2.38 3.36 1.17
CA ILE A 140 -1.30 3.72 2.08
C ILE A 140 -0.59 2.48 2.61
N ASN A 141 0.72 2.57 2.73
CA ASN A 141 1.58 1.45 3.12
C ASN A 141 1.84 1.47 4.63
N THR A 142 0.80 1.15 5.39
CA THR A 142 0.82 0.93 6.83
C THR A 142 -0.35 0.05 7.23
N GLY A 143 -0.16 -0.80 8.24
CA GLY A 143 -1.19 -1.65 8.82
C GLY A 143 -1.82 -1.07 10.09
N PHE A 144 -1.62 0.20 10.41
CA PHE A 144 -2.16 0.79 11.64
C PHE A 144 -3.68 0.76 11.68
N SER A 145 -4.25 0.05 12.65
CA SER A 145 -5.70 -0.17 12.79
C SER A 145 -6.48 1.15 12.94
N GLY A 146 -5.85 2.21 13.44
CA GLY A 146 -6.49 3.52 13.57
C GLY A 146 -6.91 4.15 12.25
N PHE A 147 -6.30 3.78 11.11
CA PHE A 147 -6.72 4.27 9.79
C PHE A 147 -7.97 3.59 9.24
N THR A 148 -8.49 2.58 9.92
CA THR A 148 -9.79 1.94 9.57
C THR A 148 -10.99 2.79 9.97
N ASP A 149 -10.80 3.77 10.85
CA ASP A 149 -11.85 4.71 11.29
C ASP A 149 -12.23 5.66 10.14
N LYS A 150 -13.29 5.29 9.42
CA LYS A 150 -13.84 6.05 8.29
C LYS A 150 -14.29 7.47 8.68
N THR A 151 -14.72 7.69 9.93
CA THR A 151 -15.15 9.02 10.39
C THR A 151 -13.95 9.95 10.48
N LYS A 152 -12.83 9.45 10.98
CA LYS A 152 -11.60 10.21 11.16
C LYS A 152 -10.78 10.32 9.87
N TYR A 153 -10.80 9.27 9.04
CA TYR A 153 -10.01 9.14 7.81
C TYR A 153 -10.91 8.82 6.60
N PRO A 154 -11.88 9.70 6.24
CA PRO A 154 -12.90 9.39 5.23
C PRO A 154 -12.34 9.17 3.82
N THR A 155 -11.15 9.68 3.52
CA THR A 155 -10.53 9.62 2.18
C THR A 155 -9.43 8.57 2.07
N THR A 156 -9.06 7.90 3.18
CA THR A 156 -7.90 7.00 3.26
C THR A 156 -8.30 5.55 3.04
N PHE A 157 -7.52 4.85 2.23
CA PHE A 157 -7.61 3.40 2.00
C PHE A 157 -6.25 2.76 2.22
N MET A 158 -6.18 1.77 3.09
CA MET A 158 -4.97 1.01 3.36
C MET A 158 -4.70 0.00 2.23
N VAL A 159 -3.44 -0.42 2.04
CA VAL A 159 -3.12 -1.58 1.20
C VAL A 159 -2.75 -2.80 2.05
N LEU A 160 -2.21 -2.60 3.24
CA LEU A 160 -1.88 -3.69 4.14
C LEU A 160 -3.13 -4.21 4.87
N PRO A 161 -3.11 -5.49 5.33
CA PRO A 161 -3.91 -5.90 6.48
C PRO A 161 -3.47 -5.12 7.72
N THR A 162 -4.28 -5.08 8.78
CA THR A 162 -3.86 -4.35 9.98
C THR A 162 -2.78 -5.08 10.76
N TYR A 163 -1.98 -4.32 11.50
CA TYR A 163 -0.96 -4.87 12.41
C TYR A 163 -1.59 -5.72 13.52
N ALA A 164 -2.81 -5.38 13.96
CA ALA A 164 -3.56 -6.22 14.88
C ALA A 164 -3.88 -7.59 14.28
N MET A 165 -4.30 -7.67 13.01
CA MET A 165 -4.50 -8.95 12.30
C MET A 165 -3.20 -9.74 12.19
N GLU A 166 -2.10 -9.07 11.85
CA GLU A 166 -0.78 -9.69 11.75
C GLU A 166 -0.35 -10.32 13.07
N ALA A 167 -0.43 -9.55 14.16
CA ALA A 167 -0.10 -10.01 15.50
C ALA A 167 -0.93 -11.23 15.92
N LYS A 168 -2.23 -11.27 15.58
CA LYS A 168 -3.10 -12.42 15.85
C LYS A 168 -2.67 -13.68 15.08
N VAL A 169 -2.29 -13.54 13.80
CA VAL A 169 -1.78 -14.67 12.99
C VAL A 169 -0.43 -15.16 13.53
N ILE A 170 0.47 -14.25 13.90
CA ILE A 170 1.74 -14.59 14.54
C ILE A 170 1.50 -15.32 15.86
N ALA A 171 0.64 -14.80 16.73
CA ALA A 171 0.29 -15.41 18.02
C ALA A 171 -0.25 -16.84 17.83
N LYS A 172 -1.16 -17.04 16.85
CA LYS A 172 -1.65 -18.38 16.52
C LYS A 172 -0.53 -19.29 16.05
N THR A 173 0.34 -18.83 15.19
CA THR A 173 1.48 -19.62 14.69
C THR A 173 2.42 -20.03 15.82
N ILE A 174 2.70 -19.12 16.75
CA ILE A 174 3.52 -19.40 17.93
C ILE A 174 2.84 -20.44 18.81
N LYS A 175 1.56 -20.27 19.11
CA LYS A 175 0.79 -21.22 19.91
C LYS A 175 0.79 -22.63 19.34
N ASP A 176 0.61 -22.73 18.02
CA ASP A 176 0.44 -24.03 17.33
C ASP A 176 1.76 -24.76 17.14
N ASN A 177 2.88 -24.04 16.92
CA ASN A 177 4.15 -24.64 16.51
C ASN A 177 5.27 -24.56 17.56
N PHE A 178 5.13 -23.69 18.57
CA PHE A 178 6.17 -23.45 19.58
C PHE A 178 5.58 -23.46 21.01
N PRO A 179 4.77 -24.49 21.36
CA PRO A 179 4.12 -24.54 22.66
C PRO A 179 5.16 -24.58 23.79
N GLY A 180 4.95 -23.78 24.84
CA GLY A 180 5.81 -23.72 26.01
C GLY A 180 7.15 -23.01 25.83
N GLN A 181 7.50 -22.56 24.62
CA GLN A 181 8.71 -21.77 24.42
C GLN A 181 8.53 -20.35 24.94
N ALA A 182 9.58 -19.79 25.54
CA ALA A 182 9.62 -18.39 25.89
C ALA A 182 9.49 -17.52 24.61
N THR A 183 8.75 -16.41 24.70
CA THR A 183 8.50 -15.53 23.56
C THR A 183 8.85 -14.10 23.92
N PHE A 184 9.47 -13.38 22.99
CA PHE A 184 9.90 -12.00 23.17
C PHE A 184 9.48 -11.16 21.96
N LEU A 185 9.22 -9.87 22.21
CA LEU A 185 8.84 -8.91 21.17
C LEU A 185 9.84 -7.76 21.14
N VAL A 186 10.32 -7.45 19.94
CA VAL A 186 11.00 -6.18 19.62
C VAL A 186 10.07 -5.36 18.75
N ALA A 187 9.73 -4.14 19.14
CA ALA A 187 8.77 -3.30 18.43
C ALA A 187 9.18 -1.83 18.40
N GLN A 188 8.71 -1.09 17.39
CA GLN A 188 8.92 0.35 17.30
C GLN A 188 8.11 1.09 18.36
N ASP A 189 8.69 2.13 18.97
CA ASP A 189 8.06 2.94 20.03
C ASP A 189 7.21 4.06 19.42
N ASP A 190 6.14 3.66 18.75
CA ASP A 190 5.12 4.54 18.18
C ASP A 190 3.81 3.76 17.93
N GLU A 191 2.87 4.36 17.18
CA GLU A 191 1.58 3.73 16.87
C GLU A 191 1.73 2.42 16.07
N PHE A 192 2.82 2.22 15.31
CA PHE A 192 3.10 0.96 14.61
C PHE A 192 3.32 -0.18 15.61
N GLY A 193 4.27 -0.02 16.50
CA GLY A 193 4.55 -1.07 17.50
C GLY A 193 3.42 -1.25 18.50
N SER A 194 2.79 -0.15 18.96
CA SER A 194 1.67 -0.20 19.89
C SER A 194 0.47 -0.97 19.33
N ASP A 195 0.16 -0.83 18.05
CA ASP A 195 -0.93 -1.56 17.39
C ASP A 195 -0.64 -3.07 17.33
N GLY A 196 0.62 -3.44 17.05
CA GLY A 196 1.07 -4.84 17.13
C GLY A 196 0.95 -5.41 18.55
N VAL A 197 1.43 -4.69 19.56
CA VAL A 197 1.29 -5.08 20.99
C VAL A 197 -0.18 -5.30 21.35
N ALA A 198 -1.06 -4.39 20.95
CA ALA A 198 -2.50 -4.51 21.19
C ALA A 198 -3.09 -5.74 20.50
N GLY A 199 -2.65 -6.04 19.27
CA GLY A 199 -3.06 -7.23 18.53
C GLY A 199 -2.66 -8.53 19.21
N PHE A 200 -1.43 -8.64 19.72
CA PHE A 200 -0.99 -9.79 20.50
C PHE A 200 -1.83 -9.98 21.78
N LYS A 201 -2.11 -8.88 22.50
CA LYS A 201 -2.98 -8.90 23.68
C LYS A 201 -4.40 -9.37 23.32
N THR A 202 -4.96 -8.87 22.23
CA THR A 202 -6.29 -9.30 21.72
C THR A 202 -6.31 -10.79 21.36
N ALA A 203 -5.20 -11.33 20.85
CA ALA A 203 -5.04 -12.77 20.61
C ALA A 203 -4.86 -13.62 21.88
N GLY A 204 -4.81 -13.00 23.06
CA GLY A 204 -4.52 -13.69 24.33
C GLY A 204 -3.06 -14.17 24.45
N HIS A 205 -2.14 -13.63 23.64
CA HIS A 205 -0.72 -13.95 23.70
C HIS A 205 -0.01 -13.07 24.74
N THR A 206 0.75 -13.71 25.63
CA THR A 206 1.57 -13.03 26.64
C THR A 206 3.04 -13.34 26.37
N PHE A 207 3.85 -12.31 26.18
CA PHE A 207 5.29 -12.43 26.06
C PHE A 207 5.94 -12.70 27.41
N SER A 208 7.08 -13.37 27.42
CA SER A 208 7.84 -13.76 28.63
C SER A 208 8.47 -12.56 29.34
N ALA A 209 8.56 -11.41 28.69
CA ALA A 209 8.99 -10.14 29.26
C ALA A 209 8.29 -8.96 28.55
N ALA A 210 8.42 -7.75 29.10
CA ALA A 210 7.96 -6.53 28.44
C ALA A 210 8.62 -6.38 27.05
N PRO A 211 7.90 -5.82 26.05
CA PRO A 211 8.48 -5.56 24.73
C PRO A 211 9.75 -4.70 24.79
N ILE A 212 10.73 -5.06 23.97
CA ILE A 212 11.92 -4.24 23.75
C ILE A 212 11.55 -3.17 22.72
N LEU A 213 11.29 -1.96 23.21
CA LEU A 213 10.90 -0.83 22.36
C LEU A 213 12.12 -0.08 21.84
N TYR A 214 12.08 0.38 20.59
CA TYR A 214 13.10 1.23 19.96
C TYR A 214 12.45 2.44 19.29
N PRO A 215 13.05 3.65 19.36
CA PRO A 215 12.53 4.82 18.65
C PRO A 215 12.57 4.63 17.13
N GLN A 216 11.64 5.25 16.42
CA GLN A 216 11.54 5.17 14.95
C GLN A 216 12.90 5.41 14.27
N GLY A 217 13.31 4.46 13.43
CA GLY A 217 14.57 4.55 12.63
C GLY A 217 15.86 4.50 13.43
N SER A 218 15.87 4.06 14.69
CA SER A 218 17.05 4.17 15.57
C SER A 218 17.38 2.93 16.42
N MET A 219 17.18 1.73 15.90
CA MET A 219 17.78 0.53 16.49
C MET A 219 19.27 0.53 16.20
N THR A 220 20.11 0.84 17.22
CA THR A 220 21.57 0.78 17.08
C THR A 220 22.09 -0.64 17.27
N ALA A 221 23.26 -0.95 16.69
CA ALA A 221 23.93 -2.25 16.88
C ALA A 221 24.17 -2.55 18.38
N ALA A 222 24.65 -1.57 19.14
CA ALA A 222 24.91 -1.74 20.56
C ALA A 222 23.63 -2.09 21.35
N ARG A 223 22.50 -1.45 21.01
CA ARG A 223 21.20 -1.74 21.64
C ARG A 223 20.72 -3.14 21.29
N ALA A 224 20.86 -3.55 20.03
CA ALA A 224 20.52 -4.90 19.57
C ALA A 224 21.39 -5.94 20.26
N GLU A 225 22.69 -5.73 20.35
CA GLU A 225 23.63 -6.63 21.06
C GLU A 225 23.29 -6.78 22.55
N ALA A 226 23.02 -5.68 23.25
CA ALA A 226 22.63 -5.72 24.66
C ALA A 226 21.30 -6.50 24.87
N ALA A 227 20.32 -6.25 24.00
CA ALA A 227 19.03 -6.96 24.05
C ALA A 227 19.22 -8.46 23.83
N LEU A 228 19.97 -8.86 22.79
CA LEU A 228 20.17 -10.26 22.44
C LEU A 228 21.04 -11.00 23.47
N THR A 229 22.00 -10.33 24.10
CA THR A 229 22.80 -10.89 25.21
C THR A 229 21.86 -11.25 26.37
N ALA A 230 20.95 -10.36 26.76
CA ALA A 230 20.00 -10.63 27.82
C ALA A 230 19.03 -11.79 27.47
N LEU A 231 18.48 -11.79 26.24
CA LEU A 231 17.59 -12.83 25.77
C LEU A 231 18.31 -14.19 25.60
N GLY A 232 19.60 -14.17 25.26
CA GLY A 232 20.43 -15.37 25.06
C GLY A 232 20.58 -16.22 26.32
N ALA A 233 20.44 -15.64 27.51
CA ALA A 233 20.44 -16.34 28.78
C ALA A 233 19.19 -17.20 29.04
N THR A 234 18.11 -16.98 28.27
CA THR A 234 16.86 -17.73 28.40
C THR A 234 17.07 -19.21 28.01
N PRO A 235 16.64 -20.19 28.83
CA PRO A 235 16.74 -21.61 28.49
C PRO A 235 16.01 -21.98 27.19
N GLY A 236 16.46 -23.05 26.53
CA GLY A 236 15.83 -23.60 25.31
C GLY A 236 16.09 -22.74 24.07
N LYS A 237 15.11 -22.72 23.17
CA LYS A 237 15.14 -21.96 21.90
C LYS A 237 13.98 -20.96 21.84
N PRO A 238 14.10 -19.80 22.48
CA PRO A 238 13.03 -18.80 22.53
C PRO A 238 12.61 -18.31 21.13
N VAL A 239 11.34 -17.93 20.99
CA VAL A 239 10.85 -17.22 19.79
C VAL A 239 11.04 -15.72 20.00
N VAL A 240 11.72 -15.07 19.06
CA VAL A 240 11.88 -13.60 19.04
C VAL A 240 11.09 -13.04 17.87
N VAL A 241 10.06 -12.26 18.18
CA VAL A 241 9.25 -11.57 17.19
C VAL A 241 9.83 -10.19 16.94
N LEU A 242 10.20 -9.91 15.70
CA LEU A 242 10.73 -8.64 15.22
C LEU A 242 9.61 -7.87 14.51
N PHE A 243 8.89 -7.04 15.26
CA PHE A 243 7.81 -6.20 14.74
C PHE A 243 8.35 -4.82 14.39
N GLY A 244 9.12 -4.76 13.30
CA GLY A 244 9.89 -3.60 12.87
C GLY A 244 10.09 -3.53 11.36
N THR A 245 10.78 -2.48 10.92
CA THR A 245 11.18 -2.30 9.51
C THR A 245 12.36 -3.20 9.15
N THR A 246 12.63 -3.40 7.85
CA THR A 246 13.67 -4.34 7.39
C THR A 246 15.08 -3.94 7.83
N ASP A 247 15.39 -2.66 7.90
CA ASP A 247 16.67 -2.14 8.41
C ASP A 247 16.88 -2.50 9.89
N VAL A 248 15.84 -2.44 10.69
CA VAL A 248 15.87 -2.85 12.11
C VAL A 248 16.03 -4.36 12.23
N THR A 249 15.28 -5.13 11.46
CA THR A 249 15.45 -6.60 11.40
C THR A 249 16.89 -6.96 11.02
N ALA A 250 17.47 -6.31 10.01
CA ALA A 250 18.85 -6.52 9.63
C ALA A 250 19.84 -6.19 10.75
N THR A 251 19.63 -5.08 11.46
CA THR A 251 20.49 -4.68 12.60
C THR A 251 20.48 -5.75 13.69
N ILE A 252 19.30 -6.29 14.03
CA ILE A 252 19.16 -7.32 15.07
C ILE A 252 19.78 -8.65 14.61
N LEU A 253 19.52 -9.09 13.38
CA LEU A 253 20.08 -10.34 12.86
C LEU A 253 21.61 -10.27 12.76
N LYS A 254 22.19 -9.15 12.35
CA LYS A 254 23.66 -8.92 12.34
C LYS A 254 24.24 -8.89 13.76
N ALA A 255 23.52 -8.36 14.74
CA ALA A 255 23.94 -8.46 16.14
C ALA A 255 23.94 -9.92 16.62
N ALA A 256 22.93 -10.71 16.21
CA ALA A 256 22.88 -12.14 16.50
C ALA A 256 24.05 -12.90 15.83
N GLU A 257 24.45 -12.53 14.62
CA GLU A 257 25.65 -13.09 13.96
C GLU A 257 26.93 -12.80 14.76
N LYS A 258 27.10 -11.54 15.16
CA LYS A 258 28.27 -11.11 15.96
C LYS A 258 28.38 -11.84 17.29
N LEU A 259 27.25 -12.08 17.93
CA LEU A 259 27.16 -12.77 19.23
C LEU A 259 27.10 -14.31 19.11
N ALA A 260 27.15 -14.89 17.91
CA ALA A 260 26.93 -16.31 17.65
C ALA A 260 25.60 -16.86 18.20
N LEU A 261 24.56 -16.04 18.15
CA LEU A 261 23.22 -16.35 18.67
C LEU A 261 22.18 -16.63 17.58
N THR A 262 22.57 -16.73 16.31
CA THR A 262 21.63 -16.90 15.17
C THR A 262 20.77 -18.14 15.32
N THR A 263 21.32 -19.25 15.77
CA THR A 263 20.62 -20.55 15.96
C THR A 263 19.98 -20.68 17.36
N LYS A 264 20.31 -19.78 18.29
CA LYS A 264 19.75 -19.78 19.66
C LYS A 264 18.26 -19.48 19.67
N PHE A 265 17.79 -18.68 18.70
CA PHE A 265 16.43 -18.21 18.63
C PHE A 265 15.67 -18.81 17.45
N THR A 266 14.35 -18.89 17.59
CA THR A 266 13.43 -18.96 16.45
C THR A 266 13.05 -17.54 16.10
N TRP A 267 13.38 -17.11 14.87
CA TRP A 267 13.14 -15.75 14.41
C TRP A 267 11.80 -15.64 13.71
N TYR A 268 10.99 -14.69 14.14
CA TYR A 268 9.74 -14.34 13.49
C TYR A 268 9.78 -12.85 13.13
N ALA A 269 9.83 -12.50 11.85
CA ALA A 269 9.80 -11.12 11.38
C ALA A 269 8.39 -10.74 10.92
N GLY A 270 7.91 -9.55 11.28
CA GLY A 270 6.69 -9.00 10.73
C GLY A 270 6.79 -8.78 9.21
N SER A 271 5.65 -8.64 8.53
CA SER A 271 5.55 -8.51 7.07
C SER A 271 6.35 -7.33 6.50
N VAL A 272 6.47 -6.24 7.26
CA VAL A 272 7.28 -5.06 6.89
C VAL A 272 8.77 -5.23 7.13
N GLY A 273 9.18 -6.26 7.86
CA GLY A 273 10.57 -6.49 8.27
C GLY A 273 11.29 -7.64 7.55
N ALA A 274 10.62 -8.38 6.69
CA ALA A 274 11.09 -9.68 6.21
C ALA A 274 11.54 -9.72 4.75
N ASP A 275 11.80 -8.56 4.10
CA ASP A 275 12.29 -8.60 2.72
C ASP A 275 13.72 -9.14 2.64
N ALA A 276 13.87 -10.37 2.17
CA ALA A 276 15.14 -11.08 2.12
C ALA A 276 16.16 -10.39 1.22
N ASN A 277 15.77 -9.77 0.10
CA ASN A 277 16.70 -9.07 -0.77
C ASN A 277 17.30 -7.84 -0.07
N THR A 278 16.48 -7.09 0.65
CA THR A 278 16.97 -5.96 1.45
C THR A 278 17.79 -6.41 2.65
N LEU A 279 17.41 -7.50 3.34
CA LEU A 279 18.22 -8.07 4.43
C LEU A 279 19.65 -8.45 3.95
N LEU A 280 19.72 -9.15 2.81
CA LEU A 280 20.99 -9.50 2.19
C LEU A 280 21.81 -8.27 1.75
N ALA A 281 21.14 -7.28 1.15
CA ALA A 281 21.79 -6.03 0.74
C ALA A 281 22.32 -5.20 1.94
N LEU A 282 21.68 -5.33 3.11
CA LEU A 282 22.13 -4.76 4.38
C LEU A 282 23.22 -5.59 5.06
N GLY A 283 23.67 -6.69 4.43
CA GLY A 283 24.78 -7.51 4.88
C GLY A 283 24.42 -8.60 5.90
N VAL A 284 23.15 -8.96 6.04
CA VAL A 284 22.76 -10.17 6.77
C VAL A 284 23.18 -11.39 5.95
N LYS A 285 23.78 -12.39 6.60
CA LYS A 285 24.28 -13.59 5.91
C LYS A 285 23.12 -14.49 5.44
N PRO A 286 23.27 -15.18 4.29
CA PRO A 286 22.29 -16.17 3.82
C PRO A 286 21.90 -17.22 4.87
N ALA A 287 22.86 -17.73 5.62
CA ALA A 287 22.61 -18.70 6.70
C ALA A 287 21.82 -18.13 7.88
N THR A 288 21.80 -16.79 8.06
CA THR A 288 21.07 -16.13 9.14
C THR A 288 19.61 -15.90 8.77
N ILE A 289 19.33 -15.63 7.49
CA ILE A 289 17.93 -15.51 7.02
C ILE A 289 17.26 -16.86 6.83
N ASP A 290 18.03 -17.94 6.70
CA ASP A 290 17.48 -19.29 6.55
C ASP A 290 16.70 -19.71 7.80
N GLY A 291 15.43 -20.02 7.60
CA GLY A 291 14.53 -20.39 8.70
C GLY A 291 13.79 -19.22 9.36
N VAL A 292 14.04 -17.95 8.98
CA VAL A 292 13.24 -16.81 9.46
C VAL A 292 11.79 -16.96 9.00
N ILE A 293 10.87 -16.97 9.96
CA ILE A 293 9.43 -17.07 9.71
C ILE A 293 8.87 -15.65 9.54
N SER A 294 7.87 -15.49 8.68
CA SER A 294 7.20 -14.20 8.48
C SER A 294 5.73 -14.37 8.13
N ALA A 295 4.91 -13.40 8.55
CA ALA A 295 3.58 -13.23 7.98
C ALA A 295 3.68 -12.50 6.62
N SER A 296 2.92 -12.92 5.63
CA SER A 296 2.84 -12.29 4.32
C SER A 296 1.40 -12.29 3.79
N PHE A 297 1.07 -11.31 2.98
CA PHE A 297 -0.21 -11.26 2.26
C PHE A 297 -0.01 -11.31 0.74
N MET A 298 1.24 -11.15 0.28
CA MET A 298 1.65 -11.22 -1.13
C MET A 298 2.37 -12.55 -1.42
N PRO A 299 2.39 -13.02 -2.66
CA PRO A 299 3.30 -14.08 -3.08
C PRO A 299 4.76 -13.62 -2.94
N ASP A 300 5.69 -14.56 -2.93
CA ASP A 300 7.12 -14.23 -3.00
C ASP A 300 7.49 -13.70 -4.39
N ALA A 301 8.25 -12.62 -4.46
CA ALA A 301 8.66 -12.01 -5.73
C ALA A 301 9.57 -12.90 -6.59
N LYS A 302 10.17 -13.94 -6.01
CA LYS A 302 10.98 -14.92 -6.74
C LYS A 302 10.16 -16.07 -7.33
N ASP A 303 8.87 -16.18 -7.00
CA ASP A 303 7.98 -17.17 -7.58
C ASP A 303 7.46 -16.73 -8.96
N LEU A 304 8.30 -16.86 -9.97
CA LEU A 304 7.94 -16.54 -11.35
C LEU A 304 6.93 -17.52 -11.98
N THR A 305 6.49 -18.55 -11.26
CA THR A 305 5.38 -19.42 -11.69
C THR A 305 4.02 -18.76 -11.41
N ASP A 306 3.97 -17.81 -10.49
CA ASP A 306 2.79 -16.99 -10.22
C ASP A 306 2.57 -15.99 -11.37
N PRO A 307 1.37 -15.96 -12.00
CA PRO A 307 1.11 -15.08 -13.15
C PRO A 307 1.28 -13.59 -12.85
N TYR A 308 0.90 -13.14 -11.64
CA TYR A 308 1.07 -11.73 -11.25
C TYR A 308 2.53 -11.37 -11.03
N VAL A 309 3.28 -12.24 -10.34
CA VAL A 309 4.71 -12.05 -10.10
C VAL A 309 5.45 -11.98 -11.44
N LYS A 310 5.20 -12.95 -12.34
CA LYS A 310 5.84 -12.96 -13.66
C LYS A 310 5.54 -11.69 -14.45
N GLN A 311 4.27 -11.28 -14.55
CA GLN A 311 3.88 -10.09 -15.31
C GLN A 311 4.52 -8.83 -14.75
N PHE A 312 4.56 -8.66 -13.42
CA PHE A 312 5.20 -7.50 -12.83
C PHE A 312 6.72 -7.51 -12.96
N ALA A 313 7.34 -8.69 -12.91
CA ALA A 313 8.77 -8.84 -13.20
C ALA A 313 9.10 -8.42 -14.65
N ASP A 314 8.28 -8.84 -15.63
CA ASP A 314 8.44 -8.44 -17.03
C ASP A 314 8.28 -6.92 -17.22
N ILE A 315 7.30 -6.31 -16.53
CA ILE A 315 7.11 -4.85 -16.54
C ILE A 315 8.31 -4.15 -15.88
N ASN A 316 8.80 -4.66 -14.75
CA ASN A 316 9.99 -4.13 -14.07
C ASN A 316 11.21 -4.14 -14.98
N ALA A 317 11.49 -5.27 -15.60
CA ALA A 317 12.63 -5.41 -16.51
C ALA A 317 12.61 -4.39 -17.67
N LYS A 318 11.42 -4.06 -18.18
CA LYS A 318 11.26 -3.15 -19.30
C LYS A 318 11.23 -1.67 -18.89
N TYR A 319 10.51 -1.32 -17.83
CA TYR A 319 10.17 0.07 -17.47
C TYR A 319 10.87 0.59 -16.20
N ASN A 320 11.59 -0.28 -15.44
CA ASN A 320 12.30 0.07 -14.21
C ASN A 320 13.73 -0.48 -14.24
N LYS A 321 14.42 -0.27 -15.33
CA LYS A 321 15.76 -0.85 -15.60
C LYS A 321 16.74 -0.55 -14.47
N GLY A 322 17.52 -1.56 -14.08
CA GLY A 322 18.53 -1.46 -13.03
C GLY A 322 18.01 -1.63 -11.61
N ILE A 323 16.70 -1.76 -11.43
CA ILE A 323 16.10 -2.04 -10.12
C ILE A 323 15.74 -3.52 -10.01
N THR A 324 16.30 -4.17 -8.99
CA THR A 324 15.98 -5.58 -8.68
C THR A 324 14.50 -5.72 -8.37
N PHE A 325 13.86 -6.72 -8.99
CA PHE A 325 12.49 -7.09 -8.67
C PHE A 325 12.46 -7.88 -7.37
N ASP A 326 11.86 -7.32 -6.33
CA ASP A 326 11.73 -7.87 -5.00
C ASP A 326 10.31 -7.66 -4.44
N ASN A 327 10.08 -8.05 -3.19
CA ASN A 327 8.75 -7.98 -2.58
C ASN A 327 8.22 -6.52 -2.47
N TYR A 328 9.09 -5.52 -2.30
CA TYR A 328 8.68 -4.12 -2.30
C TYR A 328 8.27 -3.65 -3.70
N VAL A 329 9.02 -4.04 -4.72
CA VAL A 329 8.69 -3.72 -6.12
C VAL A 329 7.40 -4.40 -6.55
N LEU A 330 7.21 -5.68 -6.18
CA LEU A 330 5.96 -6.43 -6.40
C LEU A 330 4.77 -5.73 -5.74
N ALA A 331 4.88 -5.40 -4.46
CA ALA A 331 3.82 -4.73 -3.70
C ALA A 331 3.50 -3.33 -4.26
N ALA A 332 4.52 -2.58 -4.67
CA ALA A 332 4.36 -1.27 -5.29
C ALA A 332 3.62 -1.34 -6.65
N MET A 333 3.98 -2.30 -7.51
CA MET A 333 3.27 -2.49 -8.77
C MET A 333 1.83 -2.97 -8.56
N ASN A 334 1.60 -3.81 -7.56
CA ASN A 334 0.25 -4.20 -7.17
C ASN A 334 -0.58 -2.99 -6.70
N SER A 335 -0.03 -2.12 -5.87
CA SER A 335 -0.70 -0.87 -5.45
C SER A 335 -0.99 0.06 -6.63
N ALA A 336 -0.06 0.13 -7.61
CA ALA A 336 -0.27 0.86 -8.85
C ALA A 336 -1.40 0.25 -9.70
N MET A 337 -1.50 -1.09 -9.75
CA MET A 337 -2.59 -1.79 -10.43
C MET A 337 -3.95 -1.54 -9.76
N LEU A 338 -4.00 -1.57 -8.43
CA LEU A 338 -5.21 -1.20 -7.68
C LEU A 338 -5.61 0.25 -7.95
N THR A 339 -4.63 1.17 -8.03
CA THR A 339 -4.87 2.58 -8.38
C THR A 339 -5.49 2.72 -9.76
N VAL A 340 -4.97 2.02 -10.77
CA VAL A 340 -5.55 2.03 -12.13
C VAL A 340 -6.98 1.50 -12.13
N GLN A 341 -7.26 0.44 -11.36
CA GLN A 341 -8.62 -0.10 -11.25
C GLN A 341 -9.56 0.90 -10.58
N ALA A 342 -9.14 1.56 -9.51
CA ALA A 342 -9.94 2.59 -8.85
C ALA A 342 -10.28 3.76 -9.78
N LEU A 343 -9.29 4.24 -10.54
CA LEU A 343 -9.50 5.31 -11.53
C LEU A 343 -10.45 4.88 -12.65
N ARG A 344 -10.30 3.66 -13.17
CA ARG A 344 -11.19 3.12 -14.21
C ARG A 344 -12.60 2.86 -13.71
N ALA A 345 -12.72 2.30 -12.51
CA ALA A 345 -14.02 2.03 -11.88
C ALA A 345 -14.82 3.30 -11.55
N ALA A 346 -14.13 4.43 -11.34
CA ALA A 346 -14.75 5.76 -11.14
C ALA A 346 -15.32 6.36 -12.43
N GLY A 347 -14.94 5.84 -13.60
CA GLY A 347 -15.47 6.29 -14.89
C GLY A 347 -14.66 7.41 -15.54
N LYS A 348 -15.11 7.83 -16.74
CA LYS A 348 -14.42 8.84 -17.57
C LYS A 348 -14.41 10.24 -16.92
N ASP A 349 -15.49 10.59 -16.24
CA ASP A 349 -15.65 11.88 -15.58
C ASP A 349 -15.12 11.80 -14.15
N LEU A 350 -13.79 11.76 -14.05
CA LEU A 350 -13.09 11.56 -12.78
C LEU A 350 -13.37 12.70 -11.78
N THR A 351 -13.85 12.31 -10.61
CA THR A 351 -13.92 13.15 -9.43
C THR A 351 -13.27 12.46 -8.24
N ARG A 352 -12.80 13.21 -7.26
CA ARG A 352 -12.23 12.66 -6.02
C ARG A 352 -13.25 11.78 -5.28
N ALA A 353 -14.49 12.25 -5.15
CA ALA A 353 -15.57 11.48 -4.54
C ALA A 353 -15.91 10.20 -5.33
N GLY A 354 -15.86 10.27 -6.67
CA GLY A 354 -16.09 9.10 -7.54
C GLY A 354 -15.08 7.99 -7.34
N VAL A 355 -13.79 8.32 -7.16
CA VAL A 355 -12.74 7.31 -6.88
C VAL A 355 -12.93 6.68 -5.51
N ILE A 356 -13.24 7.46 -4.48
CA ILE A 356 -13.54 6.95 -3.13
C ILE A 356 -14.73 5.97 -3.20
N SER A 357 -15.83 6.39 -3.82
CA SER A 357 -17.03 5.55 -3.99
C SER A 357 -16.73 4.27 -4.82
N ALA A 358 -15.88 4.37 -5.85
CA ALA A 358 -15.50 3.21 -6.65
C ALA A 358 -14.76 2.15 -5.82
N ILE A 359 -13.85 2.55 -4.94
CA ILE A 359 -13.14 1.61 -4.05
C ILE A 359 -14.12 1.03 -3.02
N GLU A 360 -14.97 1.85 -2.41
CA GLU A 360 -15.97 1.40 -1.45
C GLU A 360 -16.90 0.30 -2.01
N ASN A 361 -17.36 0.47 -3.24
CA ASN A 361 -18.39 -0.40 -3.81
C ASN A 361 -17.83 -1.55 -4.68
N LYS A 362 -16.62 -1.41 -5.21
CA LYS A 362 -16.04 -2.38 -6.16
C LYS A 362 -14.68 -2.91 -5.71
N GLY A 363 -14.00 -2.26 -4.77
CA GLY A 363 -12.61 -2.53 -4.41
C GLY A 363 -12.35 -3.97 -3.95
N ALA A 364 -13.30 -4.60 -3.25
CA ALA A 364 -13.18 -6.02 -2.86
C ALA A 364 -13.04 -7.00 -4.04
N LYS A 365 -13.46 -6.59 -5.24
CA LYS A 365 -13.41 -7.40 -6.46
C LYS A 365 -12.24 -7.02 -7.38
N PHE A 366 -11.41 -6.07 -6.99
CA PHE A 366 -10.26 -5.68 -7.80
C PHE A 366 -9.29 -6.85 -7.94
N ALA A 367 -8.72 -6.98 -9.13
CA ALA A 367 -7.65 -7.93 -9.37
C ALA A 367 -6.40 -7.51 -8.57
N SER A 368 -5.76 -8.46 -7.93
CA SER A 368 -4.63 -8.22 -7.04
C SER A 368 -3.70 -9.41 -6.99
N ALA A 369 -2.40 -9.15 -6.87
CA ALA A 369 -1.40 -10.18 -6.64
C ALA A 369 -1.49 -10.81 -5.25
N GLY A 370 -2.19 -10.16 -4.29
CA GLY A 370 -2.34 -10.68 -2.93
C GLY A 370 -2.97 -12.08 -2.89
N LEU A 371 -2.44 -12.93 -2.02
CA LEU A 371 -2.94 -14.31 -1.78
C LEU A 371 -4.13 -14.34 -0.81
N VAL A 372 -4.52 -13.20 -0.28
CA VAL A 372 -5.60 -13.02 0.69
C VAL A 372 -6.65 -12.06 0.13
N PRO A 373 -7.91 -12.13 0.60
CA PRO A 373 -8.98 -11.30 0.04
C PRO A 373 -8.76 -9.81 0.32
N LEU A 374 -9.16 -8.96 -0.64
CA LEU A 374 -9.29 -7.52 -0.41
C LEU A 374 -10.50 -7.23 0.47
N GLY A 375 -10.35 -6.33 1.44
CA GLY A 375 -11.34 -6.01 2.47
C GLY A 375 -12.13 -4.73 2.26
N TYR A 376 -11.96 -4.04 1.12
CA TYR A 376 -12.66 -2.77 0.88
C TYR A 376 -14.16 -2.93 0.80
N SER A 377 -14.88 -2.05 1.49
CA SER A 377 -16.33 -1.96 1.43
C SER A 377 -16.81 -0.56 1.83
N PRO A 378 -18.10 -0.23 1.72
CA PRO A 378 -18.63 1.02 2.25
C PRO A 378 -18.34 1.25 3.75
N THR A 379 -18.07 0.19 4.50
CA THR A 379 -17.76 0.24 5.94
C THR A 379 -16.32 -0.13 6.28
N SER A 380 -15.48 -0.56 5.32
CA SER A 380 -14.11 -1.00 5.56
C SER A 380 -13.10 -0.28 4.67
N ARG A 381 -12.01 0.15 5.28
CA ARG A 381 -10.83 0.79 4.66
C ARG A 381 -9.61 -0.12 4.58
N ILE A 382 -9.75 -1.36 5.04
CA ILE A 382 -8.66 -2.34 5.13
C ILE A 382 -8.33 -2.86 3.74
N GLY A 383 -7.03 -2.94 3.41
CA GLY A 383 -6.58 -3.46 2.13
C GLY A 383 -6.82 -4.96 2.01
N TYR A 384 -6.13 -5.74 2.79
CA TYR A 384 -6.26 -7.19 2.80
C TYR A 384 -6.77 -7.71 4.14
N ASN A 385 -7.54 -8.80 4.12
CA ASN A 385 -8.18 -9.37 5.31
C ASN A 385 -7.50 -10.66 5.77
N GLY A 386 -6.18 -10.69 5.87
CA GLY A 386 -5.49 -11.86 6.38
C GLY A 386 -4.03 -11.95 5.97
N TYR A 387 -3.45 -13.10 6.31
CA TYR A 387 -2.04 -13.42 6.06
C TYR A 387 -1.88 -14.91 5.76
N TRP A 388 -0.79 -15.25 5.11
CA TRP A 388 -0.22 -16.59 5.13
C TRP A 388 1.14 -16.54 5.82
N VAL A 389 1.61 -17.69 6.30
CA VAL A 389 2.90 -17.76 7.00
C VAL A 389 3.95 -18.34 6.06
N SER A 390 5.01 -17.58 5.88
CA SER A 390 6.17 -17.95 5.07
C SER A 390 7.37 -18.27 5.95
N GLN A 391 8.31 -19.02 5.39
CA GLN A 391 9.65 -19.22 5.93
C GLN A 391 10.67 -18.93 4.85
N LEU A 392 11.66 -18.09 5.16
CA LEU A 392 12.76 -17.78 4.25
C LEU A 392 13.73 -18.96 4.18
N ASN A 393 14.29 -19.20 3.01
CA ASN A 393 15.44 -20.08 2.85
C ASN A 393 16.74 -19.28 2.62
N ALA A 394 17.89 -19.93 2.60
CA ALA A 394 19.19 -19.30 2.39
C ALA A 394 19.32 -18.56 1.04
N LYS A 395 18.46 -18.85 0.06
CA LYS A 395 18.39 -18.12 -1.22
C LYS A 395 17.52 -16.86 -1.12
N GLY A 396 16.91 -16.60 0.04
CA GLY A 396 15.97 -15.51 0.27
C GLY A 396 14.63 -15.71 -0.44
N GLU A 397 14.22 -16.96 -0.66
CA GLU A 397 12.89 -17.30 -1.15
C GLU A 397 11.95 -17.53 0.03
N GLY A 398 10.77 -16.94 0.01
CA GLY A 398 9.70 -17.18 0.97
C GLY A 398 8.87 -18.39 0.55
N LYS A 399 8.96 -19.47 1.30
CA LYS A 399 8.17 -20.69 1.07
C LYS A 399 7.06 -20.80 2.15
N PRO A 400 5.94 -21.47 1.84
CA PRO A 400 4.93 -21.72 2.86
C PRO A 400 5.52 -22.44 4.07
N TYR A 401 5.31 -21.90 5.26
CA TYR A 401 5.72 -22.55 6.51
C TYR A 401 5.03 -23.91 6.65
N GLY A 402 5.80 -24.95 6.97
CA GLY A 402 5.30 -26.33 6.99
C GLY A 402 5.01 -26.94 5.60
N GLY A 403 5.46 -26.30 4.51
CA GLY A 403 5.41 -26.84 3.14
C GLY A 403 4.07 -26.70 2.43
N LYS A 404 2.99 -26.24 3.10
CA LYS A 404 1.67 -26.05 2.51
C LYS A 404 1.19 -24.62 2.70
N LEU A 405 0.75 -23.99 1.61
CA LEU A 405 0.12 -22.67 1.69
C LEU A 405 -1.21 -22.76 2.45
N VAL A 406 -1.27 -22.07 3.61
CA VAL A 406 -2.49 -21.90 4.40
C VAL A 406 -2.73 -20.39 4.54
N ILE A 407 -3.90 -19.96 4.10
CA ILE A 407 -4.32 -18.56 4.19
C ILE A 407 -5.17 -18.42 5.46
N TYR A 408 -4.83 -17.46 6.29
CA TYR A 408 -5.57 -17.11 7.50
C TYR A 408 -6.30 -15.79 7.29
N SER A 409 -7.58 -15.77 7.62
CA SER A 409 -8.40 -14.56 7.69
C SER A 409 -8.72 -14.24 9.16
N THR A 410 -8.77 -12.95 9.48
CA THR A 410 -9.17 -12.46 10.79
C THR A 410 -9.61 -11.00 10.67
N ASP A 411 -10.09 -10.40 11.76
CA ASP A 411 -10.38 -8.98 11.88
C ASP A 411 -9.37 -8.26 12.78
N SER A 412 -9.48 -6.95 12.89
CA SER A 412 -8.65 -6.12 13.79
C SER A 412 -9.11 -6.18 15.25
N GLY A 413 -10.27 -6.78 15.51
CA GLY A 413 -10.88 -6.91 16.85
C GLY A 413 -10.71 -8.32 17.44
N ALA A 414 -11.71 -8.76 18.19
CA ALA A 414 -11.70 -10.02 18.94
C ALA A 414 -12.07 -11.27 18.11
N GLY A 415 -12.33 -11.15 16.81
CA GLY A 415 -12.64 -12.31 15.95
C GLY A 415 -11.51 -13.33 15.92
N LEU A 416 -11.83 -14.58 15.66
CA LEU A 416 -10.86 -15.66 15.58
C LEU A 416 -9.99 -15.58 14.34
N VAL A 417 -8.83 -16.24 14.38
CA VAL A 417 -8.01 -16.49 13.18
C VAL A 417 -8.50 -17.80 12.56
N GLU A 418 -9.06 -17.72 11.36
CA GLU A 418 -9.65 -18.84 10.66
C GLU A 418 -8.92 -19.15 9.35
N VAL A 419 -8.99 -20.40 8.89
CA VAL A 419 -8.48 -20.77 7.57
C VAL A 419 -9.42 -20.25 6.51
N SER A 420 -8.90 -19.44 5.61
CA SER A 420 -9.65 -18.85 4.50
C SER A 420 -9.80 -19.82 3.33
N LYS A 421 -10.98 -19.80 2.69
CA LYS A 421 -11.26 -20.49 1.42
C LYS A 421 -11.10 -19.56 0.20
N PHE A 422 -10.45 -18.42 0.37
CA PHE A 422 -10.28 -17.45 -0.69
C PHE A 422 -9.56 -18.03 -1.90
N VAL A 423 -10.11 -17.78 -3.07
CA VAL A 423 -9.49 -18.05 -4.36
C VAL A 423 -9.19 -16.72 -5.02
N ARG A 424 -7.92 -16.47 -5.27
CA ARG A 424 -7.46 -15.22 -5.89
C ARG A 424 -8.02 -15.07 -7.31
N PRO A 425 -8.54 -13.89 -7.70
CA PRO A 425 -8.91 -13.61 -9.07
C PRO A 425 -7.75 -13.85 -10.05
N THR A 426 -8.07 -14.31 -11.25
CA THR A 426 -7.08 -14.49 -12.30
C THR A 426 -6.46 -13.16 -12.71
N MET A 427 -5.19 -13.19 -13.11
CA MET A 427 -4.49 -12.02 -13.64
C MET A 427 -5.26 -11.43 -14.83
N PRO A 428 -5.53 -10.11 -14.85
CA PRO A 428 -6.09 -9.45 -16.02
C PRO A 428 -5.22 -9.67 -17.25
N LYS A 429 -5.84 -9.77 -18.43
CA LYS A 429 -5.10 -9.97 -19.68
C LYS A 429 -3.98 -8.94 -19.83
N ASN A 430 -2.76 -9.42 -20.02
CA ASN A 430 -1.54 -8.62 -20.11
C ASN A 430 -1.30 -7.71 -18.89
N GLY A 431 -1.85 -8.04 -17.72
CA GLY A 431 -1.70 -7.20 -16.53
C GLY A 431 -2.40 -5.85 -16.61
N ILE A 432 -3.35 -5.69 -17.52
CA ILE A 432 -4.12 -4.46 -17.72
C ILE A 432 -5.54 -4.68 -17.20
N PRO A 433 -5.88 -4.15 -16.03
CA PRO A 433 -7.23 -4.33 -15.49
C PRO A 433 -8.27 -3.64 -16.37
N THR A 434 -9.39 -4.30 -16.58
CA THR A 434 -10.55 -3.75 -17.29
C THR A 434 -11.45 -2.95 -16.36
N ASN A 435 -12.42 -2.24 -16.93
CA ASN A 435 -13.32 -1.33 -16.19
C ASN A 435 -14.56 -2.03 -15.59
N SER A 436 -14.51 -3.33 -15.45
CA SER A 436 -15.66 -4.11 -14.96
C SER A 436 -15.83 -4.07 -13.46
#